data_2ef5fb366fb9de46867dde6528cb91fd
#
_entry.id   2ef5fb366fb9de46867dde6528cb91fd
#
_cell.length_a   1.000
_cell.length_b   1.000
_cell.length_c   1.000
_cell.angle_alpha   90.00
_cell.angle_beta   90.00
_cell.angle_gamma   90.00
#
_symmetry.space_group_name_H-M   'P 1'
#
loop_
_entity.id
_entity.type
_entity.pdbx_description
1 polymer ?
#
loop_
_entity_poly.entity_id
_entity_poly.type
_entity_poly.pdbx_seq_one_letter_code
_entity_poly.pdbx_strand_id
1 'polypeptide(L)'
;VGFRFSAKRPSKEHPYGYARYEYIANLFVSLFIFFIGLFFAKESFEKILHPSSLTIDVVTYLVLIVAVLVKGIQMMVYLDFGRRIDSDTLKATAMDSRNDMLSTLAILLSMIVMQVFHINIDGYTALLISFFVIYSAISLLQKALDPLIGERPSEELVERLQKKLKTYPEVLGIHDLVIHNYGVSFNFVSVHVELDAKMSFMESHQIADQIEDDFYREFGINIAVHTDPVEIDNPVVI
;
A
#
# COMPACT_ATOMS: atom_id res chain seq x y z
N VAL A 1 -13.23 7.85 7.32
CA VAL A 1 -13.49 7.26 8.65
C VAL A 1 -12.23 6.53 9.11
N GLY A 2 -11.62 5.64 8.31
CA GLY A 2 -10.42 4.85 8.64
C GLY A 2 -9.25 5.71 9.13
N PHE A 3 -8.84 6.73 8.38
CA PHE A 3 -7.76 7.66 8.75
C PHE A 3 -7.97 8.39 10.10
N ARG A 4 -9.23 8.67 10.46
CA ARG A 4 -9.51 9.34 11.73
C ARG A 4 -9.38 8.40 12.94
N PHE A 5 -9.62 7.12 12.73
CA PHE A 5 -9.43 6.09 13.75
C PHE A 5 -7.96 5.69 13.87
N SER A 6 -7.24 5.57 12.75
CA SER A 6 -5.81 5.22 12.76
C SER A 6 -4.94 6.25 13.47
N ALA A 7 -5.34 7.53 13.48
CA ALA A 7 -4.63 8.62 14.14
C ALA A 7 -4.84 8.70 15.66
N LYS A 8 -5.61 7.78 16.27
CA LYS A 8 -5.77 7.76 17.74
C LYS A 8 -4.48 7.36 18.43
N ARG A 9 -4.21 8.03 19.54
CA ARG A 9 -3.06 7.71 20.41
C ARG A 9 -3.21 6.30 21.02
N PRO A 10 -2.09 5.63 21.33
CA PRO A 10 -2.09 4.38 22.07
C PRO A 10 -2.94 4.46 23.34
N SER A 11 -3.58 3.34 23.70
CA SER A 11 -4.39 3.18 24.91
C SER A 11 -3.97 1.93 25.67
N LYS A 12 -4.48 1.73 26.89
CA LYS A 12 -4.23 0.50 27.65
C LYS A 12 -4.67 -0.76 26.91
N GLU A 13 -5.74 -0.66 26.12
CA GLU A 13 -6.30 -1.78 25.33
C GLU A 13 -5.53 -1.98 24.02
N HIS A 14 -4.93 -0.94 23.48
CA HIS A 14 -4.16 -0.95 22.24
C HIS A 14 -2.83 -0.21 22.45
N PRO A 15 -1.85 -0.85 23.09
CA PRO A 15 -0.59 -0.19 23.49
C PRO A 15 0.26 0.22 22.28
N TYR A 16 0.12 -0.47 21.15
CA TYR A 16 0.80 -0.14 19.89
C TYR A 16 0.01 0.83 18.99
N GLY A 17 -1.10 1.39 19.50
CA GLY A 17 -1.94 2.34 18.78
C GLY A 17 -2.95 1.70 17.84
N TYR A 18 -3.51 2.52 16.97
CA TYR A 18 -4.65 2.16 16.12
C TYR A 18 -4.32 2.25 14.62
N ALA A 19 -3.05 2.40 14.25
CA ALA A 19 -2.67 2.66 12.88
C ALA A 19 -3.07 1.52 11.90
N ARG A 20 -3.16 0.27 12.36
CA ARG A 20 -3.67 -0.87 11.57
C ARG A 20 -5.13 -0.73 11.12
N TYR A 21 -5.92 0.15 11.73
CA TYR A 21 -7.29 0.43 11.26
C TYR A 21 -7.33 0.98 9.83
N GLU A 22 -6.25 1.58 9.36
CA GLU A 22 -6.12 2.00 7.97
C GLU A 22 -6.13 0.80 7.02
N TYR A 23 -5.33 -0.23 7.31
CA TYR A 23 -5.30 -1.47 6.52
C TYR A 23 -6.64 -2.19 6.54
N ILE A 24 -7.30 -2.25 7.70
CA ILE A 24 -8.64 -2.83 7.85
C ILE A 24 -9.67 -2.04 7.03
N ALA A 25 -9.62 -0.71 7.06
CA ALA A 25 -10.50 0.11 6.26
C ALA A 25 -10.29 -0.11 4.76
N ASN A 26 -9.02 -0.18 4.32
CA ASN A 26 -8.67 -0.48 2.93
C ASN A 26 -9.14 -1.89 2.51
N LEU A 27 -9.07 -2.87 3.41
CA LEU A 27 -9.58 -4.22 3.18
C LEU A 27 -11.09 -4.20 2.89
N PHE A 28 -11.89 -3.48 3.70
CA PHE A 28 -13.34 -3.37 3.48
C PHE A 28 -13.66 -2.66 2.16
N VAL A 29 -12.94 -1.58 1.84
CA VAL A 29 -13.12 -0.86 0.57
C VAL A 29 -12.79 -1.77 -0.62
N SER A 30 -11.69 -2.52 -0.54
CA SER A 30 -11.27 -3.44 -1.61
C SER A 30 -12.27 -4.58 -1.81
N LEU A 31 -12.81 -5.15 -0.72
CA LEU A 31 -13.88 -6.14 -0.77
C LEU A 31 -15.13 -5.58 -1.43
N PHE A 32 -15.51 -4.36 -1.10
CA PHE A 32 -16.67 -3.71 -1.70
C PHE A 32 -16.49 -3.52 -3.21
N ILE A 33 -15.31 -3.05 -3.65
CA ILE A 33 -14.98 -2.91 -5.07
C ILE A 33 -15.00 -4.28 -5.77
N PHE A 34 -14.48 -5.32 -5.12
CA PHE A 34 -14.49 -6.68 -5.65
C PHE A 34 -15.92 -7.18 -5.91
N PHE A 35 -16.83 -7.02 -4.95
CA PHE A 35 -18.22 -7.40 -5.11
C PHE A 35 -18.96 -6.58 -6.17
N ILE A 36 -18.66 -5.29 -6.30
CA ILE A 36 -19.17 -4.46 -7.39
C ILE A 36 -18.68 -5.00 -8.75
N GLY A 37 -17.40 -5.37 -8.85
CA GLY A 37 -16.84 -5.97 -10.05
C GLY A 37 -17.54 -7.28 -10.43
N LEU A 38 -17.81 -8.16 -9.47
CA LEU A 38 -18.57 -9.40 -9.69
C LEU A 38 -20.00 -9.12 -10.14
N PHE A 39 -20.65 -8.15 -9.52
CA PHE A 39 -22.01 -7.74 -9.91
C PHE A 39 -22.04 -7.24 -11.36
N PHE A 40 -21.10 -6.37 -11.74
CA PHE A 40 -21.00 -5.89 -13.13
C PHE A 40 -20.64 -7.01 -14.11
N ALA A 41 -19.81 -7.98 -13.72
CA ALA A 41 -19.51 -9.14 -14.56
C ALA A 41 -20.77 -9.96 -14.84
N LYS A 42 -21.60 -10.22 -13.81
CA LYS A 42 -22.86 -10.92 -13.95
C LYS A 42 -23.82 -10.17 -14.87
N GLU A 43 -24.05 -8.87 -14.62
CA GLU A 43 -24.93 -8.02 -15.44
C GLU A 43 -24.46 -7.96 -16.90
N SER A 44 -23.16 -7.86 -17.12
CA SER A 44 -22.56 -7.87 -18.47
C SER A 44 -22.78 -9.18 -19.18
N PHE A 45 -22.63 -10.30 -18.46
CA PHE A 45 -22.88 -11.63 -18.99
C PHE A 45 -24.37 -11.83 -19.37
N GLU A 46 -25.31 -11.35 -18.54
CA GLU A 46 -26.74 -11.37 -18.83
C GLU A 46 -27.07 -10.52 -20.08
N LYS A 47 -26.42 -9.37 -20.26
CA LYS A 47 -26.57 -8.54 -21.47
C LYS A 47 -26.04 -9.22 -22.72
N ILE A 48 -25.03 -10.07 -22.62
CA ILE A 48 -24.53 -10.86 -23.76
C ILE A 48 -25.55 -11.93 -24.16
N LEU A 49 -26.15 -12.60 -23.17
CA LEU A 49 -27.12 -13.68 -23.41
C LEU A 49 -28.49 -13.13 -23.87
N HIS A 50 -28.89 -11.98 -23.34
CA HIS A 50 -30.15 -11.32 -23.62
C HIS A 50 -29.93 -9.89 -24.10
N PRO A 51 -29.50 -9.70 -25.37
CA PRO A 51 -29.23 -8.38 -25.90
C PRO A 51 -30.49 -7.53 -25.91
N SER A 52 -30.57 -6.47 -25.10
CA SER A 52 -31.60 -5.48 -25.14
C SER A 52 -31.24 -4.39 -26.15
N SER A 53 -32.17 -3.96 -26.96
CA SER A 53 -32.03 -2.79 -27.83
C SER A 53 -32.01 -1.53 -26.93
N LEU A 54 -30.82 -1.06 -26.58
CA LEU A 54 -30.65 0.19 -25.88
C LEU A 54 -30.91 1.34 -26.84
N THR A 55 -31.98 2.10 -26.63
CA THR A 55 -32.14 3.42 -27.25
C THR A 55 -31.17 4.37 -26.52
N ILE A 56 -30.04 4.66 -27.14
CA ILE A 56 -29.05 5.55 -26.54
C ILE A 56 -29.50 6.99 -26.81
N ASP A 57 -29.78 7.72 -25.74
CA ASP A 57 -30.15 9.13 -25.82
C ASP A 57 -28.89 10.00 -26.06
N VAL A 58 -29.06 11.09 -26.79
CA VAL A 58 -28.00 12.10 -27.05
C VAL A 58 -27.41 12.63 -25.74
N VAL A 59 -28.20 12.73 -24.67
CA VAL A 59 -27.73 13.14 -23.35
C VAL A 59 -26.66 12.21 -22.81
N THR A 60 -26.75 10.90 -23.01
CA THR A 60 -25.76 9.92 -22.59
C THR A 60 -24.41 10.15 -23.28
N TYR A 61 -24.41 10.44 -24.58
CA TYR A 61 -23.17 10.79 -25.31
C TYR A 61 -22.54 12.07 -24.77
N LEU A 62 -23.34 13.11 -24.51
CA LEU A 62 -22.82 14.35 -23.95
C LEU A 62 -22.20 14.15 -22.57
N VAL A 63 -22.85 13.38 -21.70
CA VAL A 63 -22.32 13.07 -20.36
C VAL A 63 -20.98 12.33 -20.45
N LEU A 64 -20.87 11.32 -21.31
CA LEU A 64 -19.63 10.56 -21.48
C LEU A 64 -18.50 11.42 -22.07
N ILE A 65 -18.81 12.27 -23.05
CA ILE A 65 -17.82 13.20 -23.62
C ILE A 65 -17.31 14.16 -22.54
N VAL A 66 -18.21 14.75 -21.76
CA VAL A 66 -17.83 15.62 -20.64
C VAL A 66 -17.00 14.87 -19.61
N ALA A 67 -17.36 13.64 -19.27
CA ALA A 67 -16.58 12.82 -18.34
C ALA A 67 -15.15 12.56 -18.85
N VAL A 68 -14.98 12.21 -20.13
CA VAL A 68 -13.66 12.03 -20.75
C VAL A 68 -12.83 13.31 -20.67
N LEU A 69 -13.43 14.47 -21.00
CA LEU A 69 -12.75 15.76 -20.95
C LEU A 69 -12.32 16.13 -19.52
N VAL A 70 -13.23 15.96 -18.54
CA VAL A 70 -12.93 16.24 -17.12
C VAL A 70 -11.79 15.36 -16.63
N LYS A 71 -11.83 14.05 -16.92
CA LYS A 71 -10.77 13.11 -16.52
C LYS A 71 -9.44 13.42 -17.23
N GLY A 72 -9.48 13.84 -18.50
CA GLY A 72 -8.29 14.29 -19.23
C GLY A 72 -7.67 15.55 -18.61
N ILE A 73 -8.48 16.52 -18.21
CA ILE A 73 -8.01 17.74 -17.53
C ILE A 73 -7.43 17.36 -16.15
N GLN A 74 -8.12 16.51 -15.37
CA GLN A 74 -7.61 16.03 -14.07
C GLN A 74 -6.25 15.36 -14.22
N MET A 75 -6.10 14.46 -15.20
CA MET A 75 -4.84 13.79 -15.49
C MET A 75 -3.72 14.82 -15.74
N MET A 76 -3.96 15.80 -16.62
CA MET A 76 -2.96 16.83 -16.96
C MET A 76 -2.57 17.66 -15.74
N VAL A 77 -3.54 18.10 -14.95
CA VAL A 77 -3.33 18.91 -13.75
C VAL A 77 -2.52 18.13 -12.71
N TYR A 78 -2.93 16.90 -12.39
CA TYR A 78 -2.21 16.08 -11.41
C TYR A 78 -0.80 15.71 -11.88
N LEU A 79 -0.62 15.48 -13.18
CA LEU A 79 0.71 15.19 -13.74
C LEU A 79 1.65 16.41 -13.68
N ASP A 80 1.13 17.60 -14.02
CA ASP A 80 1.92 18.85 -13.95
C ASP A 80 2.31 19.17 -12.50
N PHE A 81 1.35 19.18 -11.58
CA PHE A 81 1.65 19.41 -10.16
C PHE A 81 2.55 18.31 -9.57
N GLY A 82 2.29 17.03 -9.89
CA GLY A 82 3.12 15.92 -9.41
C GLY A 82 4.57 16.00 -9.86
N ARG A 83 4.82 16.53 -11.07
CA ARG A 83 6.19 16.81 -11.58
C ARG A 83 6.83 18.00 -10.89
N ARG A 84 6.08 19.09 -10.63
CA ARG A 84 6.62 20.31 -10.03
C ARG A 84 7.04 20.14 -8.58
N ILE A 85 6.31 19.36 -7.80
CA ILE A 85 6.60 19.15 -6.37
C ILE A 85 7.19 17.76 -6.08
N ASP A 86 7.55 17.02 -7.15
CA ASP A 86 8.07 15.63 -7.11
C ASP A 86 7.27 14.68 -6.22
N SER A 87 5.94 14.71 -6.35
CA SER A 87 5.02 13.89 -5.58
C SER A 87 4.57 12.65 -6.36
N ASP A 88 4.99 11.48 -5.90
CA ASP A 88 4.59 10.20 -6.49
C ASP A 88 3.10 9.91 -6.31
N THR A 89 2.51 10.38 -5.21
CA THR A 89 1.06 10.28 -4.99
C THR A 89 0.26 11.02 -6.06
N LEU A 90 0.66 12.22 -6.44
CA LEU A 90 0.00 12.97 -7.52
C LEU A 90 0.24 12.32 -8.89
N LYS A 91 1.44 11.79 -9.13
CA LYS A 91 1.75 11.02 -10.35
C LYS A 91 0.85 9.78 -10.44
N ALA A 92 0.67 9.03 -9.34
CA ALA A 92 -0.23 7.89 -9.28
C ALA A 92 -1.69 8.29 -9.53
N THR A 93 -2.18 9.37 -8.91
CA THR A 93 -3.55 9.90 -9.14
C THR A 93 -3.76 10.34 -10.59
N ALA A 94 -2.72 10.87 -11.24
CA ALA A 94 -2.78 11.18 -12.68
C ALA A 94 -2.95 9.91 -13.53
N MET A 95 -2.27 8.82 -13.17
CA MET A 95 -2.42 7.52 -13.84
C MET A 95 -3.81 6.93 -13.66
N ASP A 96 -4.40 7.05 -12.47
CA ASP A 96 -5.78 6.63 -12.20
C ASP A 96 -6.76 7.43 -13.06
N SER A 97 -6.60 8.77 -13.12
CA SER A 97 -7.43 9.62 -13.98
C SER A 97 -7.30 9.27 -15.46
N ARG A 98 -6.09 8.88 -15.91
CA ARG A 98 -5.86 8.37 -17.28
C ARG A 98 -6.62 7.07 -17.53
N ASN A 99 -6.55 6.13 -16.60
CA ASN A 99 -7.23 4.84 -16.72
C ASN A 99 -8.75 5.01 -16.77
N ASP A 100 -9.30 5.89 -15.94
CA ASP A 100 -10.72 6.26 -15.94
C ASP A 100 -11.13 6.89 -17.29
N MET A 101 -10.30 7.80 -17.82
CA MET A 101 -10.53 8.42 -19.13
C MET A 101 -10.55 7.38 -20.24
N LEU A 102 -9.59 6.45 -20.27
CA LEU A 102 -9.50 5.40 -21.27
C LEU A 102 -10.68 4.44 -21.18
N SER A 103 -11.11 4.06 -19.97
CA SER A 103 -12.28 3.22 -19.76
C SER A 103 -13.57 3.90 -20.25
N THR A 104 -13.75 5.19 -19.94
CA THR A 104 -14.91 5.97 -20.42
C THR A 104 -14.90 6.14 -21.94
N LEU A 105 -13.70 6.33 -22.53
CA LEU A 105 -13.55 6.40 -23.99
C LEU A 105 -13.89 5.06 -24.66
N ALA A 106 -13.50 3.93 -24.06
CA ALA A 106 -13.85 2.59 -24.56
C ALA A 106 -15.36 2.36 -24.56
N ILE A 107 -16.06 2.83 -23.50
CA ILE A 107 -17.54 2.78 -23.45
C ILE A 107 -18.14 3.64 -24.57
N LEU A 108 -17.65 4.88 -24.73
CA LEU A 108 -18.15 5.78 -25.78
C LEU A 108 -17.96 5.18 -27.18
N LEU A 109 -16.79 4.62 -27.46
CA LEU A 109 -16.50 3.96 -28.74
C LEU A 109 -17.39 2.73 -28.95
N SER A 110 -17.61 1.92 -27.92
CA SER A 110 -18.51 0.76 -28.01
C SER A 110 -19.95 1.16 -28.36
N MET A 111 -20.44 2.27 -27.79
CA MET A 111 -21.76 2.82 -28.09
C MET A 111 -21.86 3.31 -29.55
N ILE A 112 -20.82 3.99 -30.04
CA ILE A 112 -20.75 4.43 -31.44
C ILE A 112 -20.74 3.24 -32.40
N VAL A 113 -19.94 2.22 -32.12
CA VAL A 113 -19.87 0.99 -32.92
C VAL A 113 -21.23 0.28 -32.94
N MET A 114 -21.88 0.17 -31.79
CA MET A 114 -23.24 -0.39 -31.70
C MET A 114 -24.24 0.37 -32.57
N GLN A 115 -24.20 1.69 -32.55
CA GLN A 115 -25.14 2.53 -33.32
C GLN A 115 -24.87 2.50 -34.82
N VAL A 116 -23.59 2.46 -35.24
CA VAL A 116 -23.20 2.48 -36.67
C VAL A 116 -23.33 1.11 -37.32
N PHE A 117 -22.88 0.06 -36.62
CA PHE A 117 -22.80 -1.30 -37.17
C PHE A 117 -23.97 -2.18 -36.73
N HIS A 118 -24.85 -1.70 -35.85
CA HIS A 118 -25.94 -2.48 -35.25
C HIS A 118 -25.47 -3.76 -34.54
N ILE A 119 -24.20 -3.80 -34.12
CA ILE A 119 -23.59 -4.91 -33.39
C ILE A 119 -23.63 -4.59 -31.90
N ASN A 120 -24.30 -5.40 -31.11
CA ASN A 120 -24.38 -5.20 -29.66
C ASN A 120 -23.10 -5.74 -29.00
N ILE A 121 -22.07 -4.88 -28.86
CA ILE A 121 -20.80 -5.20 -28.18
C ILE A 121 -20.75 -4.67 -26.73
N ASP A 122 -21.81 -3.95 -26.28
CA ASP A 122 -21.84 -3.33 -24.94
C ASP A 122 -21.62 -4.37 -23.83
N GLY A 123 -22.26 -5.53 -23.91
CA GLY A 123 -22.07 -6.62 -22.95
C GLY A 123 -20.63 -7.12 -22.90
N TYR A 124 -19.94 -7.23 -24.04
CA TYR A 124 -18.55 -7.71 -24.10
C TYR A 124 -17.57 -6.69 -23.55
N THR A 125 -17.75 -5.39 -23.87
CA THR A 125 -16.91 -4.31 -23.33
C THR A 125 -17.12 -4.13 -21.85
N ALA A 126 -18.37 -4.18 -21.36
CA ALA A 126 -18.69 -4.11 -19.94
C ALA A 126 -18.11 -5.32 -19.18
N LEU A 127 -18.13 -6.52 -19.77
CA LEU A 127 -17.52 -7.71 -19.19
C LEU A 127 -16.00 -7.56 -19.08
N LEU A 128 -15.34 -7.06 -20.12
CA LEU A 128 -13.89 -6.80 -20.09
C LEU A 128 -13.52 -5.79 -18.98
N ILE A 129 -14.29 -4.70 -18.87
CA ILE A 129 -14.08 -3.69 -17.82
C ILE A 129 -14.30 -4.30 -16.43
N SER A 130 -15.32 -5.15 -16.25
CA SER A 130 -15.58 -5.79 -14.96
C SER A 130 -14.43 -6.71 -14.53
N PHE A 131 -13.82 -7.46 -15.45
CA PHE A 131 -12.61 -8.23 -15.16
C PHE A 131 -11.44 -7.35 -14.74
N PHE A 132 -11.26 -6.20 -15.36
CA PHE A 132 -10.22 -5.26 -14.96
C PHE A 132 -10.48 -4.69 -13.54
N VAL A 133 -11.76 -4.39 -13.22
CA VAL A 133 -12.14 -3.95 -11.87
C VAL A 133 -11.88 -5.03 -10.83
N ILE A 134 -12.24 -6.29 -11.13
CA ILE A 134 -11.99 -7.44 -10.24
C ILE A 134 -10.48 -7.63 -10.02
N TYR A 135 -9.68 -7.60 -11.08
CA TYR A 135 -8.22 -7.72 -10.99
C TYR A 135 -7.61 -6.61 -10.12
N SER A 136 -8.05 -5.37 -10.33
CA SER A 136 -7.61 -4.23 -9.53
C SER A 136 -8.00 -4.37 -8.06
N ALA A 137 -9.24 -4.84 -7.79
CA ALA A 137 -9.72 -5.08 -6.44
C ALA A 137 -8.90 -6.18 -5.72
N ILE A 138 -8.53 -7.26 -6.41
CA ILE A 138 -7.66 -8.31 -5.85
C ILE A 138 -6.29 -7.74 -5.47
N SER A 139 -5.69 -6.92 -6.34
CA SER A 139 -4.42 -6.25 -6.02
C SER A 139 -4.53 -5.34 -4.79
N LEU A 140 -5.64 -4.60 -4.65
CA LEU A 140 -5.90 -3.77 -3.47
C LEU A 140 -6.13 -4.61 -2.21
N LEU A 141 -6.80 -5.76 -2.32
CA LEU A 141 -6.99 -6.72 -1.23
C LEU A 141 -5.64 -7.25 -0.72
N GLN A 142 -4.75 -7.66 -1.61
CA GLN A 142 -3.41 -8.11 -1.26
C GLN A 142 -2.65 -7.02 -0.50
N LYS A 143 -2.56 -5.81 -1.05
CA LYS A 143 -1.90 -4.66 -0.40
C LYS A 143 -2.48 -4.29 0.97
N ALA A 144 -3.76 -4.58 1.21
CA ALA A 144 -4.38 -4.36 2.51
C ALA A 144 -4.11 -5.51 3.50
N LEU A 145 -3.97 -6.74 3.00
CA LEU A 145 -3.72 -7.94 3.81
C LEU A 145 -2.25 -8.11 4.17
N ASP A 146 -1.33 -7.87 3.23
CA ASP A 146 0.10 -8.14 3.40
C ASP A 146 0.68 -7.52 4.69
N PRO A 147 0.42 -6.23 5.01
CA PRO A 147 0.88 -5.64 6.27
C PRO A 147 0.21 -6.22 7.52
N LEU A 148 -1.02 -6.77 7.40
CA LEU A 148 -1.72 -7.39 8.53
C LEU A 148 -1.17 -8.79 8.84
N ILE A 149 -0.74 -9.53 7.81
CA ILE A 149 -0.15 -10.86 7.93
C ILE A 149 1.31 -10.78 8.40
N GLY A 150 2.01 -9.70 8.09
CA GLY A 150 3.42 -9.49 8.40
C GLY A 150 4.26 -9.43 7.13
N GLU A 151 4.04 -8.40 6.33
CA GLU A 151 4.85 -8.13 5.14
C GLU A 151 6.32 -7.91 5.51
N ARG A 152 7.21 -8.43 4.66
CA ARG A 152 8.66 -8.18 4.78
C ARG A 152 8.95 -6.68 4.73
N PRO A 153 9.71 -6.13 5.69
CA PRO A 153 10.11 -4.73 5.64
C PRO A 153 10.94 -4.42 4.38
N SER A 154 10.90 -3.16 3.95
CA SER A 154 11.67 -2.74 2.77
C SER A 154 13.17 -2.95 3.01
N GLU A 155 13.89 -3.39 1.97
CA GLU A 155 15.35 -3.60 2.04
C GLU A 155 16.08 -2.31 2.46
N GLU A 156 15.61 -1.16 1.96
CA GLU A 156 16.15 0.15 2.34
C GLU A 156 16.07 0.42 3.85
N LEU A 157 14.91 0.10 4.47
CA LEU A 157 14.78 0.25 5.92
C LEU A 157 15.72 -0.68 6.68
N VAL A 158 15.79 -1.94 6.29
CA VAL A 158 16.69 -2.94 6.91
C VAL A 158 18.14 -2.48 6.82
N GLU A 159 18.61 -2.07 5.65
CA GLU A 159 19.97 -1.60 5.43
C GLU A 159 20.29 -0.34 6.26
N ARG A 160 19.34 0.61 6.33
CA ARG A 160 19.52 1.83 7.15
C ARG A 160 19.70 1.49 8.63
N LEU A 161 18.85 0.60 9.17
CA LEU A 161 18.94 0.20 10.58
C LEU A 161 20.23 -0.57 10.87
N GLN A 162 20.60 -1.51 9.99
CA GLN A 162 21.85 -2.26 10.12
C GLN A 162 23.09 -1.36 10.02
N LYS A 163 23.06 -0.39 9.09
CA LYS A 163 24.16 0.57 8.95
C LYS A 163 24.33 1.41 10.22
N LYS A 164 23.22 1.85 10.83
CA LYS A 164 23.27 2.60 12.09
C LYS A 164 23.82 1.75 13.22
N LEU A 165 23.34 0.51 13.39
CA LEU A 165 23.84 -0.41 14.42
C LEU A 165 25.37 -0.64 14.33
N LYS A 166 25.88 -0.74 13.11
CA LYS A 166 27.34 -0.88 12.86
C LYS A 166 28.16 0.37 13.14
N THR A 167 27.54 1.52 13.48
CA THR A 167 28.29 2.73 13.85
C THR A 167 28.73 2.75 15.30
N TYR A 168 28.19 1.86 16.14
CA TYR A 168 28.62 1.73 17.54
C TYR A 168 29.91 0.88 17.62
N PRO A 169 30.97 1.44 18.16
CA PRO A 169 32.28 0.75 18.17
C PRO A 169 32.28 -0.55 18.99
N GLU A 170 31.41 -0.63 20.00
CA GLU A 170 31.26 -1.76 20.90
C GLU A 170 30.49 -2.93 20.28
N VAL A 171 29.77 -2.70 19.18
CA VAL A 171 28.95 -3.70 18.49
C VAL A 171 29.86 -4.54 17.59
N LEU A 172 30.07 -5.79 17.98
CA LEU A 172 30.90 -6.76 17.26
C LEU A 172 30.13 -7.44 16.12
N GLY A 173 28.84 -7.70 16.33
CA GLY A 173 27.95 -8.31 15.37
C GLY A 173 26.49 -7.99 15.64
N ILE A 174 25.63 -8.25 14.65
CA ILE A 174 24.18 -8.09 14.74
C ILE A 174 23.48 -9.26 14.05
N HIS A 175 22.49 -9.84 14.69
CA HIS A 175 21.66 -10.89 14.11
C HIS A 175 20.21 -10.77 14.61
N ASP A 176 19.32 -11.60 14.09
CA ASP A 176 17.89 -11.67 14.47
C ASP A 176 17.19 -10.29 14.48
N LEU A 177 17.50 -9.46 13.47
CA LEU A 177 16.80 -8.19 13.27
C LEU A 177 15.39 -8.46 12.78
N VAL A 178 14.40 -8.25 13.65
CA VAL A 178 12.97 -8.41 13.35
C VAL A 178 12.26 -7.06 13.43
N ILE A 179 11.48 -6.75 12.39
CA ILE A 179 10.72 -5.50 12.30
C ILE A 179 9.24 -5.83 12.28
N HIS A 180 8.52 -5.38 13.30
CA HIS A 180 7.07 -5.52 13.41
C HIS A 180 6.38 -4.23 12.96
N ASN A 181 5.57 -4.32 11.89
CA ASN A 181 4.77 -3.22 11.41
C ASN A 181 3.41 -3.16 12.13
N TYR A 182 3.16 -2.07 12.85
CA TYR A 182 1.88 -1.79 13.49
C TYR A 182 1.08 -0.67 12.80
N GLY A 183 1.50 -0.24 11.59
CA GLY A 183 0.85 0.78 10.78
C GLY A 183 1.85 1.68 10.05
N VAL A 184 1.36 2.58 9.24
CA VAL A 184 2.16 3.41 8.31
C VAL A 184 3.31 4.17 9.01
N SER A 185 3.15 4.50 10.29
CA SER A 185 4.12 5.33 11.03
C SER A 185 4.65 4.67 12.30
N PHE A 186 4.38 3.40 12.54
CA PHE A 186 4.78 2.74 13.77
C PHE A 186 5.37 1.36 13.50
N ASN A 187 6.70 1.29 13.62
CA ASN A 187 7.45 0.06 13.61
C ASN A 187 8.03 -0.21 15.02
N PHE A 188 7.97 -1.45 15.45
CA PHE A 188 8.70 -1.95 16.60
C PHE A 188 9.77 -2.91 16.11
N VAL A 189 11.00 -2.71 16.56
CA VAL A 189 12.16 -3.49 16.12
C VAL A 189 12.72 -4.26 17.30
N SER A 190 13.13 -5.49 17.09
CA SER A 190 14.01 -6.22 18.00
C SER A 190 15.26 -6.65 17.26
N VAL A 191 16.38 -6.66 17.96
CA VAL A 191 17.67 -7.03 17.38
C VAL A 191 18.55 -7.65 18.46
N HIS A 192 19.34 -8.63 18.08
CA HIS A 192 20.44 -9.17 18.87
C HIS A 192 21.72 -8.45 18.50
N VAL A 193 22.44 -7.99 19.52
CA VAL A 193 23.69 -7.23 19.39
C VAL A 193 24.80 -7.98 20.15
N GLU A 194 25.83 -8.36 19.43
CA GLU A 194 26.97 -9.05 19.99
C GLU A 194 27.94 -8.05 20.63
N LEU A 195 28.26 -8.25 21.91
CA LEU A 195 29.16 -7.44 22.71
C LEU A 195 30.26 -8.32 23.32
N ASP A 196 31.40 -7.73 23.71
CA ASP A 196 32.51 -8.46 24.36
C ASP A 196 32.02 -9.10 25.67
N ALA A 197 32.16 -10.42 25.79
CA ALA A 197 31.85 -11.19 27.00
C ALA A 197 32.58 -10.72 28.28
N LYS A 198 33.67 -9.97 28.15
CA LYS A 198 34.41 -9.38 29.26
C LYS A 198 33.77 -8.08 29.79
N MET A 199 32.78 -7.54 29.06
CA MET A 199 32.06 -6.31 29.44
C MET A 199 31.21 -6.58 30.67
N SER A 200 31.12 -5.62 31.59
CA SER A 200 30.24 -5.73 32.72
C SER A 200 28.79 -5.62 32.29
N PHE A 201 27.87 -6.21 33.07
CA PHE A 201 26.41 -6.07 32.81
C PHE A 201 25.99 -4.61 32.73
N MET A 202 26.54 -3.72 33.56
CA MET A 202 26.22 -2.31 33.56
C MET A 202 26.64 -1.62 32.25
N GLU A 203 27.83 -1.93 31.75
CA GLU A 203 28.32 -1.36 30.48
C GLU A 203 27.50 -1.85 29.30
N SER A 204 27.19 -3.15 29.22
CA SER A 204 26.33 -3.68 28.14
C SER A 204 24.95 -3.11 28.17
N HIS A 205 24.36 -2.89 29.36
CA HIS A 205 23.05 -2.24 29.50
C HIS A 205 23.08 -0.77 29.03
N GLN A 206 24.15 -0.03 29.37
CA GLN A 206 24.28 1.36 28.91
C GLN A 206 24.36 1.49 27.39
N ILE A 207 25.01 0.54 26.72
CA ILE A 207 25.09 0.49 25.25
C ILE A 207 23.72 0.19 24.67
N ALA A 208 22.99 -0.78 25.23
CA ALA A 208 21.62 -1.08 24.81
C ALA A 208 20.71 0.15 24.92
N ASP A 209 20.69 0.80 26.08
CA ASP A 209 19.91 2.02 26.32
C ASP A 209 20.30 3.14 25.33
N GLN A 210 21.60 3.32 25.06
CA GLN A 210 22.06 4.32 24.09
C GLN A 210 21.55 4.02 22.68
N ILE A 211 21.58 2.77 22.24
CA ILE A 211 21.07 2.34 20.94
C ILE A 211 19.56 2.61 20.88
N GLU A 212 18.81 2.22 21.92
CA GLU A 212 17.35 2.40 21.99
C GLU A 212 16.96 3.88 21.91
N ASP A 213 17.63 4.72 22.67
CA ASP A 213 17.41 6.18 22.67
C ASP A 213 17.75 6.83 21.32
N ASP A 214 18.88 6.47 20.73
CA ASP A 214 19.31 7.05 19.45
C ASP A 214 18.37 6.63 18.32
N PHE A 215 17.88 5.38 18.29
CA PHE A 215 16.93 4.90 17.30
C PHE A 215 15.57 5.61 17.43
N TYR A 216 15.12 5.87 18.66
CA TYR A 216 13.93 6.64 18.88
C TYR A 216 14.06 8.10 18.42
N ARG A 217 15.22 8.74 18.71
CA ARG A 217 15.47 10.15 18.32
C ARG A 217 15.69 10.32 16.82
N GLU A 218 16.39 9.41 16.17
CA GLU A 218 16.78 9.55 14.75
C GLU A 218 15.70 9.02 13.79
N PHE A 219 15.06 7.90 14.12
CA PHE A 219 14.11 7.23 13.24
C PHE A 219 12.65 7.27 13.76
N GLY A 220 12.42 7.66 15.01
CA GLY A 220 11.11 7.53 15.66
C GLY A 220 10.69 6.08 15.89
N ILE A 221 11.65 5.14 15.88
CA ILE A 221 11.42 3.70 15.98
C ILE A 221 11.75 3.25 17.40
N ASN A 222 10.83 2.50 18.02
CA ASN A 222 11.13 1.78 19.25
C ASN A 222 11.87 0.48 18.89
N ILE A 223 13.08 0.32 19.40
CA ILE A 223 13.87 -0.89 19.24
C ILE A 223 14.12 -1.53 20.62
N ALA A 224 14.02 -2.84 20.69
CA ALA A 224 14.46 -3.62 21.86
C ALA A 224 15.77 -4.31 21.51
N VAL A 225 16.79 -4.07 22.31
CA VAL A 225 18.13 -4.61 22.10
C VAL A 225 18.36 -5.79 23.05
N HIS A 226 18.57 -6.96 22.49
CA HIS A 226 19.07 -8.11 23.23
C HIS A 226 20.59 -8.18 23.07
N THR A 227 21.32 -8.18 24.19
CA THR A 227 22.77 -8.21 24.17
C THR A 227 23.29 -9.64 24.34
N ASP A 228 24.07 -10.11 23.36
CA ASP A 228 24.67 -11.43 23.35
C ASP A 228 26.18 -11.33 23.64
N PRO A 229 26.70 -12.02 24.66
CA PRO A 229 28.14 -12.02 24.98
C PRO A 229 28.92 -12.90 24.01
N VAL A 230 29.94 -12.34 23.35
CA VAL A 230 30.84 -13.08 22.45
C VAL A 230 32.28 -12.98 22.94
N GLU A 231 32.98 -14.11 22.99
CA GLU A 231 34.41 -14.15 23.29
C GLU A 231 35.23 -13.77 22.03
N ILE A 232 35.95 -12.66 22.08
CA ILE A 232 36.74 -12.17 20.93
C ILE A 232 37.80 -13.19 20.52
N ASP A 233 38.31 -13.98 21.48
CA ASP A 233 39.39 -14.96 21.25
C ASP A 233 38.88 -16.30 20.65
N ASN A 234 37.55 -16.50 20.58
CA ASN A 234 36.95 -17.72 20.04
C ASN A 234 35.58 -17.39 19.37
N PRO A 235 35.56 -16.79 18.19
CA PRO A 235 34.30 -16.44 17.52
C PRO A 235 33.51 -17.72 17.23
N VAL A 236 32.37 -17.90 17.91
CA VAL A 236 31.44 -18.95 17.60
C VAL A 236 30.77 -18.57 16.29
N VAL A 237 31.17 -19.23 15.21
CA VAL A 237 30.44 -19.16 13.92
C VAL A 237 29.17 -19.98 14.10
N ILE A 238 28.04 -19.31 14.27
CA ILE A 238 26.69 -19.90 14.24
C ILE A 238 26.13 -19.79 12.82
#